data_5782ab3bffdae435b005188a7c384bbd
#
_entry.id   5782ab3bffdae435b005188a7c384bbd
#
_cell.length_a   1.000
_cell.length_b   1.000
_cell.length_c   1.000
_cell.angle_alpha   90.00
_cell.angle_beta   90.00
_cell.angle_gamma   90.00
#
_symmetry.space_group_name_H-M   'P 1'
#
loop_
_entity.id
_entity.type
_entity.pdbx_description
1 polymer ?
#
loop_
_entity_poly.entity_id
_entity_poly.type
_entity_poly.pdbx_seq_one_letter_code
_entity_poly.pdbx_strand_id
1 'polypeptide(L)'
;MRKLLTYACLLLFCVTTLAFGQGLPMAVPEEVGVSAERLERIRPVMQGYVDDGRIAGFLTVVARRGKIVHFETIGMGDIENNKPVEADTIFRIHSMSKPITSVAVMMLYEEGHFQLDTPVSRFIPEFKDMKVYNDDQSEILDATKEVTIKHLLTHTAGIIYGWGGEPADKRFREAKIFAPGTTLADMAKKLSTVPLVHEPGEEWTYGVSTDLLGYLVEVVSGMQFEEFLRTRLFRPLGMVDTAFSVPVEKLDRFAALYELNKEGGMKGDKEKKKKKEGVIEKKEMKGDKEEKMRLERVDKDPQLASGEIRFFPG
;
A
#
# COMPACT_ATOMS: atom_id res chain seq x y z
N MET A 1 -2.59 9.91 61.07
CA MET A 1 -1.43 9.75 60.16
C MET A 1 -1.54 8.55 59.20
N ARG A 2 -1.99 7.35 59.60
CA ARG A 2 -2.11 6.19 58.70
C ARG A 2 -3.10 6.37 57.53
N LYS A 3 -4.22 7.06 57.73
CA LYS A 3 -5.21 7.30 56.66
C LYS A 3 -4.79 8.33 55.60
N LEU A 4 -3.91 9.29 55.93
CA LEU A 4 -3.37 10.25 54.98
C LEU A 4 -2.32 9.61 54.03
N LEU A 5 -1.54 8.63 54.52
CA LEU A 5 -0.59 7.89 53.65
C LEU A 5 -1.31 7.03 52.62
N THR A 6 -2.47 6.44 52.97
CA THR A 6 -3.25 5.60 52.04
C THR A 6 -3.84 6.40 50.88
N TYR A 7 -4.28 7.64 51.12
CA TYR A 7 -4.77 8.52 50.05
C TYR A 7 -3.67 9.10 49.17
N ALA A 8 -2.48 9.33 49.75
CA ALA A 8 -1.30 9.75 48.95
C ALA A 8 -0.81 8.66 48.01
N CYS A 9 -0.85 7.39 48.41
CA CYS A 9 -0.52 6.27 47.50
C CYS A 9 -1.59 6.01 46.44
N LEU A 10 -2.88 6.25 46.72
CA LEU A 10 -3.95 6.13 45.73
C LEU A 10 -3.90 7.26 44.68
N LEU A 11 -3.49 8.47 45.08
CA LEU A 11 -3.31 9.60 44.16
C LEU A 11 -2.04 9.47 43.29
N LEU A 12 -0.99 8.74 43.74
CA LEU A 12 0.22 8.49 42.94
C LEU A 12 0.02 7.38 41.86
N PHE A 13 -1.04 6.55 42.01
CA PHE A 13 -1.33 5.48 41.05
C PHE A 13 -2.28 5.92 39.90
N CYS A 14 -2.86 7.12 40.01
CA CYS A 14 -3.76 7.68 38.98
C CYS A 14 -3.09 8.64 37.99
N VAL A 15 -1.78 8.80 38.02
CA VAL A 15 -1.00 9.54 37.01
C VAL A 15 -0.22 8.56 36.12
N THR A 16 -0.84 7.46 35.72
CA THR A 16 -0.50 6.85 34.44
C THR A 16 -1.16 7.69 33.38
N THR A 17 -0.45 8.74 33.03
CA THR A 17 -0.76 9.63 31.90
C THR A 17 -1.16 8.82 30.72
N LEU A 18 -2.35 9.10 30.25
CA LEU A 18 -2.78 8.91 28.86
C LEU A 18 -1.77 9.62 27.93
N ALA A 19 -0.62 9.02 27.72
CA ALA A 19 0.33 9.37 26.66
C ALA A 19 -0.22 8.81 25.34
N PHE A 20 -1.47 9.16 25.01
CA PHE A 20 -2.03 8.89 23.70
C PHE A 20 -1.56 10.00 22.75
N GLY A 21 -0.79 9.64 21.74
CA GLY A 21 -0.65 10.44 20.54
C GLY A 21 0.41 11.53 20.53
N GLN A 22 1.46 11.45 21.35
CA GLN A 22 2.68 12.18 21.03
C GLN A 22 3.48 11.35 20.02
N GLY A 23 3.74 11.92 18.83
CA GLY A 23 4.61 11.30 17.83
C GLY A 23 5.96 10.91 18.44
N LEU A 24 6.76 10.12 17.72
CA LEU A 24 8.08 9.74 18.19
C LEU A 24 8.93 10.99 18.48
N PRO A 25 9.66 11.04 19.61
CA PRO A 25 10.51 12.19 19.93
C PRO A 25 11.69 12.29 18.96
N MET A 26 12.14 13.51 18.71
CA MET A 26 13.39 13.78 18.01
C MET A 26 14.58 13.44 18.89
N ALA A 27 15.68 12.99 18.29
CA ALA A 27 16.95 12.74 18.97
C ALA A 27 18.15 13.05 18.06
N VAL A 28 19.30 13.22 18.68
CA VAL A 28 20.58 13.27 17.98
C VAL A 28 20.88 11.88 17.41
N PRO A 29 21.25 11.75 16.12
CA PRO A 29 21.46 10.45 15.47
C PRO A 29 22.40 9.53 16.21
N GLU A 30 23.49 10.04 16.76
CA GLU A 30 24.53 9.29 17.47
C GLU A 30 24.00 8.61 18.74
N GLU A 31 23.01 9.20 19.42
CA GLU A 31 22.39 8.61 20.62
C GLU A 31 21.71 7.24 20.34
N VAL A 32 21.29 7.05 19.11
CA VAL A 32 20.65 5.81 18.67
C VAL A 32 21.53 4.97 17.73
N GLY A 33 22.82 5.37 17.58
CA GLY A 33 23.79 4.67 16.77
C GLY A 33 23.59 4.85 15.25
N VAL A 34 23.17 6.05 14.84
CA VAL A 34 23.09 6.50 13.45
C VAL A 34 24.10 7.63 13.24
N SER A 35 24.75 7.70 12.11
CA SER A 35 25.69 8.79 11.77
C SER A 35 24.94 9.97 11.18
N ALA A 36 25.03 11.15 11.82
CA ALA A 36 24.49 12.40 11.30
C ALA A 36 25.11 12.74 9.92
N GLU A 37 26.43 12.62 9.77
CA GLU A 37 27.15 12.84 8.50
C GLU A 37 26.56 12.02 7.33
N ARG A 38 26.16 10.76 7.61
CA ARG A 38 25.55 9.90 6.58
C ARG A 38 24.13 10.32 6.26
N LEU A 39 23.36 10.80 7.23
CA LEU A 39 22.00 11.31 7.01
C LEU A 39 22.02 12.58 6.14
N GLU A 40 23.03 13.43 6.26
CA GLU A 40 23.19 14.64 5.44
C GLU A 40 23.25 14.34 3.92
N ARG A 41 23.59 13.12 3.54
CA ARG A 41 23.61 12.68 2.13
C ARG A 41 22.22 12.53 1.54
N ILE A 42 21.17 12.42 2.36
CA ILE A 42 19.79 12.25 1.89
C ILE A 42 19.34 13.49 1.11
N ARG A 43 19.49 14.67 1.73
CA ARG A 43 19.00 15.93 1.13
C ARG A 43 19.54 16.21 -0.28
N PRO A 44 20.84 16.20 -0.57
CA PRO A 44 21.33 16.52 -1.92
C PRO A 44 20.90 15.50 -2.96
N VAL A 45 20.77 14.22 -2.61
CA VAL A 45 20.28 13.19 -3.51
C VAL A 45 18.81 13.41 -3.82
N MET A 46 17.97 13.63 -2.81
CA MET A 46 16.54 13.85 -2.98
C MET A 46 16.24 15.17 -3.70
N GLN A 47 17.00 16.22 -3.40
CA GLN A 47 16.90 17.50 -4.09
C GLN A 47 17.22 17.34 -5.59
N GLY A 48 18.24 16.56 -5.95
CA GLY A 48 18.56 16.27 -7.36
C GLY A 48 17.39 15.65 -8.12
N TYR A 49 16.60 14.76 -7.52
CA TYR A 49 15.39 14.21 -8.16
C TYR A 49 14.31 15.26 -8.44
N VAL A 50 14.20 16.26 -7.55
CA VAL A 50 13.26 17.38 -7.72
C VAL A 50 13.78 18.35 -8.79
N ASP A 51 15.05 18.70 -8.74
CA ASP A 51 15.69 19.64 -9.68
C ASP A 51 15.69 19.09 -11.11
N ASP A 52 15.83 17.76 -11.27
CA ASP A 52 15.73 17.06 -12.55
C ASP A 52 14.27 16.92 -13.04
N GLY A 53 13.28 17.37 -12.26
CA GLY A 53 11.86 17.24 -12.61
C GLY A 53 11.35 15.79 -12.64
N ARG A 54 11.99 14.88 -11.91
CA ARG A 54 11.63 13.46 -11.86
C ARG A 54 10.58 13.14 -10.81
N ILE A 55 10.53 13.92 -9.74
CA ILE A 55 9.55 13.82 -8.64
C ILE A 55 9.20 15.24 -8.20
N ALA A 56 7.93 15.46 -7.85
CA ALA A 56 7.45 16.78 -7.44
C ALA A 56 7.99 17.19 -6.07
N GLY A 57 7.99 16.28 -5.11
CA GLY A 57 8.47 16.53 -3.77
C GLY A 57 8.47 15.28 -2.89
N PHE A 58 9.08 15.39 -1.72
CA PHE A 58 9.24 14.30 -0.74
C PHE A 58 9.00 14.78 0.68
N LEU A 59 8.64 13.80 1.50
CA LEU A 59 8.84 13.82 2.94
C LEU A 59 9.69 12.59 3.29
N THR A 60 10.85 12.78 3.91
CA THR A 60 11.74 11.70 4.31
C THR A 60 11.85 11.62 5.83
N VAL A 61 11.72 10.44 6.39
CA VAL A 61 11.81 10.19 7.83
C VAL A 61 12.71 9.00 8.09
N VAL A 62 13.63 9.14 9.04
CA VAL A 62 14.38 8.01 9.60
C VAL A 62 14.14 7.96 11.10
N ALA A 63 13.65 6.82 11.58
CA ALA A 63 13.47 6.58 13.00
C ALA A 63 14.25 5.33 13.43
N ARG A 64 14.85 5.39 14.62
CA ARG A 64 15.54 4.25 15.23
C ARG A 64 15.37 4.26 16.74
N ARG A 65 15.16 3.08 17.32
CA ARG A 65 14.93 2.89 18.77
C ARG A 65 13.83 3.82 19.32
N GLY A 66 12.73 3.96 18.54
CA GLY A 66 11.59 4.79 18.95
C GLY A 66 11.86 6.30 18.94
N LYS A 67 12.90 6.77 18.25
CA LYS A 67 13.23 8.19 18.11
C LYS A 67 13.44 8.57 16.65
N ILE A 68 12.96 9.74 16.23
CA ILE A 68 13.19 10.31 14.90
C ILE A 68 14.57 10.98 14.90
N VAL A 69 15.41 10.64 13.92
CA VAL A 69 16.75 11.17 13.76
C VAL A 69 16.95 11.93 12.44
N HIS A 70 15.96 11.85 11.56
CA HIS A 70 15.91 12.62 10.33
C HIS A 70 14.44 12.85 9.95
N PHE A 71 14.10 14.07 9.61
CA PHE A 71 12.80 14.48 9.12
C PHE A 71 12.99 15.69 8.21
N GLU A 72 12.72 15.53 6.92
CA GLU A 72 12.85 16.61 5.95
C GLU A 72 11.73 16.59 4.92
N THR A 73 11.32 17.78 4.49
CA THR A 73 10.44 18.02 3.36
C THR A 73 11.20 18.72 2.25
N ILE A 74 10.98 18.31 1.00
CA ILE A 74 11.68 18.83 -0.18
C ILE A 74 10.70 18.90 -1.33
N GLY A 75 10.73 20.00 -2.10
CA GLY A 75 9.92 20.18 -3.31
C GLY A 75 8.46 20.52 -3.03
N MET A 76 7.59 20.22 -3.99
CA MET A 76 6.22 20.64 -4.02
C MET A 76 5.25 19.48 -3.78
N GLY A 77 4.24 19.71 -2.96
CA GLY A 77 3.07 18.84 -2.83
C GLY A 77 2.04 19.08 -3.95
N ASP A 78 2.00 20.31 -4.49
CA ASP A 78 1.16 20.68 -5.62
C ASP A 78 1.88 21.76 -6.44
N ILE A 79 2.41 21.39 -7.60
CA ILE A 79 3.23 22.28 -8.45
C ILE A 79 2.37 23.41 -9.02
N GLU A 80 1.17 23.10 -9.51
CA GLU A 80 0.29 24.03 -10.19
C GLU A 80 -0.20 25.14 -9.25
N ASN A 81 -0.41 24.80 -7.98
CA ASN A 81 -0.86 25.74 -6.95
C ASN A 81 0.30 26.29 -6.11
N ASN A 82 1.56 25.99 -6.48
CA ASN A 82 2.77 26.44 -5.77
C ASN A 82 2.74 26.09 -4.27
N LYS A 83 2.25 24.90 -3.90
CA LYS A 83 2.20 24.42 -2.52
C LYS A 83 3.41 23.55 -2.24
N PRO A 84 4.27 23.90 -1.28
CA PRO A 84 5.40 23.04 -0.90
C PRO A 84 4.92 21.77 -0.19
N VAL A 85 5.79 20.77 -0.12
CA VAL A 85 5.60 19.67 0.83
C VAL A 85 5.85 20.19 2.24
N GLU A 86 4.88 20.02 3.11
CA GLU A 86 4.95 20.38 4.54
C GLU A 86 4.92 19.14 5.44
N ALA A 87 5.21 19.31 6.72
CA ALA A 87 5.27 18.21 7.68
C ALA A 87 3.93 17.48 7.85
N ASP A 88 2.82 18.15 7.59
CA ASP A 88 1.46 17.65 7.69
C ASP A 88 0.81 17.39 6.33
N THR A 89 1.58 17.38 5.24
CA THR A 89 1.10 17.00 3.91
C THR A 89 0.55 15.58 3.92
N ILE A 90 -0.65 15.40 3.39
CA ILE A 90 -1.32 14.11 3.27
C ILE A 90 -0.98 13.48 1.93
N PHE A 91 -0.41 12.28 1.95
CA PHE A 91 0.00 11.54 0.76
C PHE A 91 -0.90 10.33 0.48
N ARG A 92 -1.03 9.99 -0.80
CA ARG A 92 -1.53 8.67 -1.21
C ARG A 92 -0.45 7.64 -0.95
N ILE A 93 -0.73 6.66 -0.09
CA ILE A 93 0.27 5.66 0.31
C ILE A 93 0.21 4.35 -0.49
N HIS A 94 -0.82 4.16 -1.33
CA HIS A 94 -0.96 3.01 -2.20
C HIS A 94 -0.58 1.68 -1.49
N SER A 95 0.36 0.93 -2.03
CA SER A 95 0.78 -0.37 -1.48
C SER A 95 1.44 -0.32 -0.09
N MET A 96 1.76 0.86 0.42
CA MET A 96 2.13 1.02 1.84
C MET A 96 0.94 0.76 2.79
N SER A 97 -0.29 0.63 2.27
CA SER A 97 -1.45 0.15 3.02
C SER A 97 -1.32 -1.32 3.44
N LYS A 98 -0.55 -2.13 2.71
CA LYS A 98 -0.40 -3.57 2.99
C LYS A 98 0.17 -3.90 4.37
N PRO A 99 1.26 -3.25 4.83
CA PRO A 99 1.71 -3.43 6.21
C PRO A 99 0.65 -3.10 7.26
N ILE A 100 -0.16 -2.07 7.02
CA ILE A 100 -1.25 -1.66 7.91
C ILE A 100 -2.30 -2.77 8.00
N THR A 101 -2.75 -3.28 6.85
CA THR A 101 -3.69 -4.42 6.79
C THR A 101 -3.11 -5.66 7.46
N SER A 102 -1.82 -5.95 7.22
CA SER A 102 -1.15 -7.08 7.86
C SER A 102 -1.10 -6.94 9.40
N VAL A 103 -0.88 -5.73 9.92
CA VAL A 103 -0.96 -5.46 11.36
C VAL A 103 -2.37 -5.75 11.89
N ALA A 104 -3.43 -5.32 11.19
CA ALA A 104 -4.80 -5.62 11.59
C ALA A 104 -5.07 -7.14 11.66
N VAL A 105 -4.59 -7.90 10.68
CA VAL A 105 -4.65 -9.37 10.70
C VAL A 105 -3.89 -9.96 11.88
N MET A 106 -2.68 -9.46 12.15
CA MET A 106 -1.86 -9.95 13.27
C MET A 106 -2.43 -9.57 14.64
N MET A 107 -3.18 -8.47 14.76
CA MET A 107 -3.92 -8.16 15.98
C MET A 107 -4.98 -9.23 16.28
N LEU A 108 -5.74 -9.65 15.26
CA LEU A 108 -6.73 -10.73 15.40
C LEU A 108 -6.07 -12.10 15.66
N TYR A 109 -4.88 -12.33 15.09
CA TYR A 109 -4.07 -13.51 15.41
C TYR A 109 -3.63 -13.52 16.89
N GLU A 110 -3.12 -12.40 17.42
CA GLU A 110 -2.75 -12.25 18.83
C GLU A 110 -3.95 -12.48 19.78
N GLU A 111 -5.15 -12.09 19.35
CA GLU A 111 -6.40 -12.32 20.07
C GLU A 111 -6.89 -13.78 19.98
N GLY A 112 -6.21 -14.63 19.22
CA GLY A 112 -6.49 -16.07 19.16
C GLY A 112 -7.64 -16.48 18.23
N HIS A 113 -8.08 -15.59 17.32
CA HIS A 113 -9.19 -15.87 16.41
C HIS A 113 -8.86 -16.97 15.39
N PHE A 114 -7.59 -17.11 15.00
CA PHE A 114 -7.10 -18.11 14.04
C PHE A 114 -5.61 -18.37 14.22
N GLN A 115 -5.11 -19.42 13.53
CA GLN A 115 -3.68 -19.65 13.31
C GLN A 115 -3.30 -19.26 11.89
N LEU A 116 -2.01 -19.00 11.61
CA LEU A 116 -1.56 -18.59 10.28
C LEU A 116 -1.82 -19.66 9.20
N ASP A 117 -1.78 -20.93 9.59
CA ASP A 117 -2.08 -22.05 8.69
C ASP A 117 -3.59 -22.35 8.57
N THR A 118 -4.46 -21.58 9.23
CA THR A 118 -5.91 -21.75 9.12
C THR A 118 -6.32 -21.47 7.67
N PRO A 119 -7.06 -22.39 7.02
CA PRO A 119 -7.62 -22.16 5.69
C PRO A 119 -8.55 -20.93 5.67
N VAL A 120 -8.41 -20.12 4.66
CA VAL A 120 -9.26 -18.92 4.43
C VAL A 120 -10.72 -19.32 4.31
N SER A 121 -11.00 -20.49 3.74
CA SER A 121 -12.34 -21.07 3.56
C SER A 121 -13.12 -21.21 4.87
N ARG A 122 -12.45 -21.27 6.01
CA ARG A 122 -13.11 -21.28 7.34
C ARG A 122 -13.92 -20.01 7.59
N PHE A 123 -13.49 -18.89 7.05
CA PHE A 123 -14.09 -17.55 7.23
C PHE A 123 -14.77 -17.05 5.96
N ILE A 124 -14.25 -17.44 4.81
CA ILE A 124 -14.71 -17.06 3.47
C ILE A 124 -14.95 -18.36 2.68
N PRO A 125 -16.13 -19.00 2.83
CA PRO A 125 -16.39 -20.35 2.29
C PRO A 125 -16.19 -20.48 0.78
N GLU A 126 -16.30 -19.38 0.03
CA GLU A 126 -16.08 -19.33 -1.41
C GLU A 126 -14.67 -19.75 -1.83
N PHE A 127 -13.70 -19.73 -0.90
CA PHE A 127 -12.31 -20.12 -1.13
C PHE A 127 -12.02 -21.60 -0.83
N LYS A 128 -13.04 -22.43 -0.59
CA LYS A 128 -12.84 -23.84 -0.25
C LYS A 128 -12.35 -24.67 -1.45
N ASP A 129 -13.05 -24.59 -2.57
CA ASP A 129 -12.81 -25.45 -3.72
C ASP A 129 -12.22 -24.64 -4.88
N MET A 130 -11.06 -24.01 -4.61
CA MET A 130 -10.40 -23.17 -5.59
C MET A 130 -9.89 -23.98 -6.77
N LYS A 131 -9.84 -23.33 -7.91
CA LYS A 131 -9.21 -23.85 -9.13
C LYS A 131 -7.82 -23.24 -9.28
N VAL A 132 -6.96 -23.96 -9.98
CA VAL A 132 -5.60 -23.52 -10.29
C VAL A 132 -5.29 -23.77 -11.76
N TYR A 133 -4.54 -22.91 -12.37
CA TYR A 133 -3.97 -23.17 -13.69
C TYR A 133 -2.78 -24.13 -13.60
N ASN A 134 -2.61 -24.96 -14.61
CA ASN A 134 -1.33 -25.64 -14.84
C ASN A 134 -0.24 -24.62 -15.25
N ASP A 135 1.01 -25.06 -15.31
CA ASP A 135 2.20 -24.16 -15.51
C ASP A 135 2.11 -23.29 -16.77
N ASP A 136 1.56 -23.80 -17.86
CA ASP A 136 1.42 -23.05 -19.12
C ASP A 136 0.06 -22.33 -19.27
N GLN A 137 -0.78 -22.37 -18.22
CA GLN A 137 -2.12 -21.81 -18.16
C GLN A 137 -3.08 -22.30 -19.28
N SER A 138 -2.82 -23.47 -19.86
CA SER A 138 -3.68 -24.09 -20.87
C SER A 138 -4.88 -24.83 -20.28
N GLU A 139 -4.76 -25.33 -19.04
CA GLU A 139 -5.78 -26.09 -18.34
C GLU A 139 -6.06 -25.53 -16.95
N ILE A 140 -7.27 -25.76 -16.47
CA ILE A 140 -7.72 -25.39 -15.13
C ILE A 140 -8.02 -26.69 -14.37
N LEU A 141 -7.35 -26.86 -13.25
CA LEU A 141 -7.41 -28.03 -12.40
C LEU A 141 -8.04 -27.67 -11.04
N ASP A 142 -8.37 -28.68 -10.25
CA ASP A 142 -8.69 -28.47 -8.84
C ASP A 142 -7.41 -28.21 -8.06
N ALA A 143 -7.39 -27.16 -7.23
CA ALA A 143 -6.28 -26.93 -6.34
C ALA A 143 -6.16 -28.07 -5.32
N THR A 144 -4.95 -28.55 -5.11
CA THR A 144 -4.66 -29.65 -4.17
C THR A 144 -4.50 -29.18 -2.72
N LYS A 145 -4.27 -27.86 -2.56
CA LYS A 145 -4.08 -27.21 -1.26
C LYS A 145 -5.08 -26.08 -1.09
N GLU A 146 -5.58 -25.90 0.13
CA GLU A 146 -6.38 -24.71 0.44
C GLU A 146 -5.50 -23.47 0.63
N VAL A 147 -6.02 -22.32 0.27
CA VAL A 147 -5.39 -21.03 0.58
C VAL A 147 -5.47 -20.79 2.08
N THR A 148 -4.32 -20.53 2.73
CA THR A 148 -4.25 -20.18 4.15
C THR A 148 -4.06 -18.67 4.35
N ILE A 149 -4.30 -18.19 5.57
CA ILE A 149 -4.05 -16.79 5.94
C ILE A 149 -2.57 -16.43 5.72
N LYS A 150 -1.65 -17.35 6.01
CA LYS A 150 -0.22 -17.19 5.74
C LYS A 150 0.05 -16.97 4.25
N HIS A 151 -0.57 -17.74 3.37
CA HIS A 151 -0.39 -17.58 1.92
C HIS A 151 -0.82 -16.18 1.44
N LEU A 152 -1.89 -15.61 2.01
CA LEU A 152 -2.30 -14.25 1.71
C LEU A 152 -1.29 -13.20 2.20
N LEU A 153 -0.82 -13.34 3.46
CA LEU A 153 0.16 -12.42 4.06
C LEU A 153 1.50 -12.40 3.33
N THR A 154 1.89 -13.54 2.75
CA THR A 154 3.19 -13.70 2.08
C THR A 154 3.11 -13.58 0.56
N HIS A 155 1.93 -13.30 -0.01
CA HIS A 155 1.69 -13.30 -1.46
C HIS A 155 2.06 -14.62 -2.16
N THR A 156 1.81 -15.76 -1.47
CA THR A 156 2.03 -17.10 -2.03
C THR A 156 0.74 -17.86 -2.29
N ALA A 157 -0.38 -17.14 -2.37
CA ALA A 157 -1.70 -17.74 -2.61
C ALA A 157 -2.02 -18.03 -4.08
N GLY A 158 -1.18 -17.59 -5.04
CA GLY A 158 -1.49 -17.70 -6.47
C GLY A 158 -2.52 -16.67 -6.98
N ILE A 159 -2.76 -15.59 -6.23
CA ILE A 159 -3.71 -14.52 -6.57
C ILE A 159 -2.98 -13.35 -7.21
N ILE A 160 -3.50 -12.84 -8.34
CA ILE A 160 -2.88 -11.81 -9.18
C ILE A 160 -3.62 -10.47 -9.15
N TYR A 161 -3.10 -9.48 -9.89
CA TYR A 161 -3.77 -8.20 -10.20
C TYR A 161 -4.39 -8.13 -11.60
N GLY A 162 -4.11 -9.07 -12.48
CA GLY A 162 -4.62 -9.05 -13.85
C GLY A 162 -3.98 -8.02 -14.78
N TRP A 163 -2.74 -7.60 -14.51
CA TRP A 163 -2.02 -6.59 -15.30
C TRP A 163 -1.31 -7.16 -16.54
N GLY A 164 -1.11 -8.46 -16.58
CA GLY A 164 -0.43 -9.13 -17.67
C GLY A 164 -1.32 -9.44 -18.87
N GLY A 165 -0.81 -10.33 -19.72
CA GLY A 165 -1.48 -10.81 -20.94
C GLY A 165 -1.92 -12.26 -20.90
N GLU A 166 -1.64 -12.96 -19.81
CA GLU A 166 -1.91 -14.39 -19.66
C GLU A 166 -3.42 -14.69 -19.48
N PRO A 167 -3.86 -15.93 -19.68
CA PRO A 167 -5.27 -16.33 -19.53
C PRO A 167 -5.87 -15.96 -18.17
N ALA A 168 -5.10 -16.10 -17.09
CA ALA A 168 -5.53 -15.70 -15.73
C ALA A 168 -5.79 -14.20 -15.63
N ASP A 169 -4.92 -13.37 -16.22
CA ASP A 169 -5.10 -11.91 -16.22
C ASP A 169 -6.36 -11.48 -16.93
N LYS A 170 -6.67 -12.13 -18.04
CA LYS A 170 -7.91 -11.89 -18.78
C LYS A 170 -9.14 -12.23 -17.93
N ARG A 171 -9.15 -13.38 -17.27
CA ARG A 171 -10.25 -13.77 -16.38
C ARG A 171 -10.41 -12.82 -15.20
N PHE A 172 -9.30 -12.39 -14.61
CA PHE A 172 -9.31 -11.40 -13.54
C PHE A 172 -10.02 -10.11 -13.98
N ARG A 173 -9.69 -9.58 -15.15
CA ARG A 173 -10.33 -8.38 -15.69
C ARG A 173 -11.81 -8.58 -16.02
N GLU A 174 -12.17 -9.74 -16.58
CA GLU A 174 -13.56 -10.11 -16.90
C GLU A 174 -14.43 -10.24 -15.65
N ALA A 175 -13.86 -10.69 -14.53
CA ALA A 175 -14.55 -10.78 -13.25
C ALA A 175 -14.91 -9.42 -12.65
N LYS A 176 -14.35 -8.32 -13.16
CA LYS A 176 -14.62 -6.94 -12.70
C LYS A 176 -14.58 -6.82 -11.18
N ILE A 177 -13.53 -7.34 -10.60
CA ILE A 177 -13.33 -7.46 -9.14
C ILE A 177 -13.47 -6.10 -8.45
N PHE A 178 -12.92 -5.06 -9.06
CA PHE A 178 -12.92 -3.68 -8.55
C PHE A 178 -13.94 -2.77 -9.25
N ALA A 179 -15.08 -3.29 -9.69
CA ALA A 179 -16.11 -2.44 -10.28
C ALA A 179 -16.64 -1.42 -9.25
N PRO A 180 -17.03 -0.22 -9.67
CA PRO A 180 -17.61 0.77 -8.78
C PRO A 180 -18.79 0.21 -7.97
N GLY A 181 -18.82 0.49 -6.67
CA GLY A 181 -19.84 -0.03 -5.76
C GLY A 181 -19.62 -1.47 -5.25
N THR A 182 -18.54 -2.14 -5.68
CA THR A 182 -18.18 -3.48 -5.16
C THR A 182 -17.76 -3.36 -3.69
N THR A 183 -18.39 -4.15 -2.79
CA THR A 183 -17.97 -4.31 -1.39
C THR A 183 -16.79 -5.29 -1.30
N LEU A 184 -16.10 -5.37 -0.14
CA LEU A 184 -15.08 -6.39 0.08
C LEU A 184 -15.64 -7.81 -0.02
N ALA A 185 -16.88 -8.04 0.42
CA ALA A 185 -17.58 -9.31 0.26
C ALA A 185 -17.81 -9.65 -1.23
N ASP A 186 -18.30 -8.69 -2.03
CA ASP A 186 -18.49 -8.88 -3.46
C ASP A 186 -17.16 -9.12 -4.18
N MET A 187 -16.11 -8.41 -3.79
CA MET A 187 -14.75 -8.61 -4.29
C MET A 187 -14.29 -10.04 -4.01
N ALA A 188 -14.40 -10.52 -2.79
CA ALA A 188 -14.00 -11.88 -2.40
C ALA A 188 -14.76 -12.95 -3.20
N LYS A 189 -16.07 -12.78 -3.34
CA LYS A 189 -16.91 -13.67 -4.14
C LYS A 189 -16.52 -13.69 -5.62
N LYS A 190 -16.25 -12.54 -6.22
CA LYS A 190 -15.77 -12.47 -7.62
C LYS A 190 -14.38 -13.08 -7.75
N LEU A 191 -13.48 -12.79 -6.80
CA LEU A 191 -12.11 -13.28 -6.80
C LEU A 191 -12.06 -14.82 -6.73
N SER A 192 -12.95 -15.46 -5.97
CA SER A 192 -13.01 -16.91 -5.87
C SER A 192 -13.39 -17.61 -7.20
N THR A 193 -13.91 -16.87 -8.18
CA THR A 193 -14.19 -17.41 -9.52
C THR A 193 -13.00 -17.39 -10.47
N VAL A 194 -11.91 -16.73 -10.06
CA VAL A 194 -10.66 -16.63 -10.83
C VAL A 194 -9.72 -17.73 -10.36
N PRO A 195 -9.28 -18.65 -11.24
CA PRO A 195 -8.32 -19.68 -10.86
C PRO A 195 -6.99 -19.06 -10.38
N LEU A 196 -6.37 -19.71 -9.42
CA LEU A 196 -5.03 -19.39 -8.95
C LEU A 196 -4.02 -19.63 -10.07
N VAL A 197 -2.94 -18.88 -10.10
CA VAL A 197 -1.89 -19.04 -11.14
C VAL A 197 -0.86 -20.10 -10.79
N HIS A 198 -0.81 -20.56 -9.55
CA HIS A 198 -0.02 -21.69 -9.04
C HIS A 198 -0.67 -22.24 -7.77
N GLU A 199 -0.27 -23.40 -7.35
CA GLU A 199 -0.70 -24.00 -6.09
C GLU A 199 -0.33 -23.12 -4.89
N PRO A 200 -1.23 -22.99 -3.89
CA PRO A 200 -0.94 -22.20 -2.70
C PRO A 200 0.34 -22.65 -1.98
N GLY A 201 1.22 -21.69 -1.74
CA GLY A 201 2.49 -21.87 -1.05
C GLY A 201 3.69 -22.20 -1.94
N GLU A 202 3.52 -22.39 -3.24
CA GLU A 202 4.62 -22.79 -4.12
C GLU A 202 5.44 -21.63 -4.64
N GLU A 203 4.79 -20.55 -5.05
CA GLU A 203 5.47 -19.40 -5.65
C GLU A 203 5.02 -18.08 -5.03
N TRP A 204 5.83 -17.05 -5.19
CA TRP A 204 5.48 -15.69 -4.83
C TRP A 204 4.87 -14.94 -6.01
N THR A 205 3.64 -14.48 -5.86
CA THR A 205 2.94 -13.71 -6.88
C THR A 205 2.26 -12.49 -6.27
N TYR A 206 2.75 -11.31 -6.64
CA TYR A 206 2.16 -10.07 -6.17
C TYR A 206 0.75 -9.86 -6.73
N GLY A 207 -0.23 -9.69 -5.84
CA GLY A 207 -1.62 -9.57 -6.23
C GLY A 207 -2.51 -9.02 -5.12
N VAL A 208 -3.83 -9.21 -5.26
CA VAL A 208 -4.87 -8.68 -4.38
C VAL A 208 -5.07 -9.48 -3.09
N SER A 209 -4.08 -10.28 -2.68
CA SER A 209 -4.16 -11.06 -1.44
C SER A 209 -4.44 -10.19 -0.21
N THR A 210 -3.86 -8.99 -0.16
CA THR A 210 -4.04 -8.08 0.98
C THR A 210 -5.44 -7.46 1.02
N ASP A 211 -6.08 -7.28 -0.13
CA ASP A 211 -7.49 -6.85 -0.21
C ASP A 211 -8.40 -7.90 0.42
N LEU A 212 -8.15 -9.18 0.11
CA LEU A 212 -8.86 -10.30 0.72
C LEU A 212 -8.62 -10.40 2.23
N LEU A 213 -7.41 -10.05 2.70
CA LEU A 213 -7.13 -9.92 4.14
C LEU A 213 -7.95 -8.80 4.79
N GLY A 214 -8.22 -7.70 4.07
CA GLY A 214 -9.14 -6.65 4.54
C GLY A 214 -10.55 -7.21 4.79
N TYR A 215 -11.04 -8.04 3.87
CA TYR A 215 -12.32 -8.74 4.07
C TYR A 215 -12.28 -9.75 5.22
N LEU A 216 -11.18 -10.48 5.35
CA LEU A 216 -10.98 -11.39 6.49
C LEU A 216 -11.10 -10.63 7.83
N VAL A 217 -10.53 -9.43 7.93
CA VAL A 217 -10.67 -8.58 9.12
C VAL A 217 -12.13 -8.25 9.39
N GLU A 218 -12.93 -7.91 8.37
CA GLU A 218 -14.38 -7.65 8.55
C GLU A 218 -15.11 -8.88 9.08
N VAL A 219 -14.88 -10.04 8.46
CA VAL A 219 -15.58 -11.29 8.82
C VAL A 219 -15.23 -11.72 10.25
N VAL A 220 -13.97 -11.65 10.61
CA VAL A 220 -13.50 -12.12 11.93
C VAL A 220 -13.86 -11.15 13.05
N SER A 221 -13.74 -9.85 12.81
CA SER A 221 -14.02 -8.83 13.83
C SER A 221 -15.49 -8.43 13.94
N GLY A 222 -16.29 -8.68 12.89
CA GLY A 222 -17.68 -8.18 12.78
C GLY A 222 -17.75 -6.66 12.55
N MET A 223 -16.65 -5.99 12.25
CA MET A 223 -16.56 -4.55 11.97
C MET A 223 -16.21 -4.31 10.51
N GLN A 224 -16.70 -3.20 9.93
CA GLN A 224 -16.18 -2.76 8.64
C GLN A 224 -14.68 -2.49 8.75
N PHE A 225 -13.91 -2.79 7.69
CA PHE A 225 -12.45 -2.74 7.71
C PHE A 225 -11.92 -1.33 8.05
N GLU A 226 -12.50 -0.30 7.45
CA GLU A 226 -12.16 1.09 7.77
C GLU A 226 -12.39 1.41 9.26
N GLU A 227 -13.53 1.00 9.81
CA GLU A 227 -13.88 1.23 11.20
C GLU A 227 -12.94 0.47 12.16
N PHE A 228 -12.57 -0.77 11.79
CA PHE A 228 -11.58 -1.53 12.55
C PHE A 228 -10.23 -0.81 12.60
N LEU A 229 -9.70 -0.39 11.44
CA LEU A 229 -8.44 0.33 11.37
C LEU A 229 -8.50 1.65 12.15
N ARG A 230 -9.56 2.41 11.95
CA ARG A 230 -9.75 3.70 12.61
C ARG A 230 -9.76 3.58 14.14
N THR A 231 -10.50 2.61 14.66
CA THR A 231 -10.72 2.48 16.12
C THR A 231 -9.63 1.70 16.81
N ARG A 232 -9.12 0.66 16.16
CA ARG A 232 -8.19 -0.29 16.76
C ARG A 232 -6.72 0.04 16.50
N LEU A 233 -6.43 0.78 15.43
CA LEU A 233 -5.06 1.08 15.03
C LEU A 233 -4.78 2.59 14.95
N PHE A 234 -5.50 3.34 14.11
CA PHE A 234 -5.16 4.73 13.84
C PHE A 234 -5.37 5.64 15.04
N ARG A 235 -6.55 5.57 15.68
CA ARG A 235 -6.86 6.40 16.84
C ARG A 235 -5.91 6.15 18.03
N PRO A 236 -5.63 4.90 18.45
CA PRO A 236 -4.67 4.64 19.53
C PRO A 236 -3.25 5.13 19.23
N LEU A 237 -2.83 5.12 17.97
CA LEU A 237 -1.51 5.59 17.53
C LEU A 237 -1.46 7.09 17.20
N GLY A 238 -2.58 7.81 17.31
CA GLY A 238 -2.65 9.23 16.95
C GLY A 238 -2.49 9.52 15.45
N MET A 239 -2.75 8.54 14.59
CA MET A 239 -2.69 8.67 13.12
C MET A 239 -3.96 9.34 12.58
N VAL A 240 -4.13 10.63 12.91
CA VAL A 240 -5.38 11.39 12.70
C VAL A 240 -5.67 11.73 11.23
N ASP A 241 -4.68 11.61 10.37
CA ASP A 241 -4.78 11.91 8.94
C ASP A 241 -4.69 10.65 8.05
N THR A 242 -4.68 9.45 8.66
CA THR A 242 -4.67 8.18 7.93
C THR A 242 -6.08 7.63 7.82
N ALA A 243 -6.59 7.53 6.59
CA ALA A 243 -7.96 7.09 6.29
C ALA A 243 -8.06 6.58 4.84
N PHE A 244 -9.20 5.99 4.47
CA PHE A 244 -9.50 5.59 3.10
C PHE A 244 -9.96 6.74 2.21
N SER A 245 -10.30 7.87 2.79
CA SER A 245 -10.68 9.10 2.09
C SER A 245 -10.15 10.32 2.82
N VAL A 246 -9.94 11.40 2.09
CA VAL A 246 -9.53 12.68 2.67
C VAL A 246 -10.76 13.57 2.85
N PRO A 247 -11.09 14.00 4.08
CA PRO A 247 -12.18 14.93 4.33
C PRO A 247 -11.97 16.27 3.59
N VAL A 248 -13.07 16.92 3.20
CA VAL A 248 -13.03 18.16 2.40
C VAL A 248 -12.21 19.25 3.09
N GLU A 249 -12.28 19.35 4.41
CA GLU A 249 -11.55 20.32 5.22
C GLU A 249 -10.04 20.07 5.27
N LYS A 250 -9.57 18.91 4.78
CA LYS A 250 -8.14 18.54 4.72
C LYS A 250 -7.57 18.49 3.30
N LEU A 251 -8.39 18.78 2.27
CA LEU A 251 -7.96 18.70 0.87
C LEU A 251 -6.85 19.71 0.51
N ASP A 252 -6.75 20.81 1.24
CA ASP A 252 -5.68 21.80 1.06
C ASP A 252 -4.29 21.26 1.39
N ARG A 253 -4.21 20.22 2.27
CA ARG A 253 -2.97 19.51 2.62
C ARG A 253 -2.72 18.26 1.78
N PHE A 254 -3.66 17.89 0.91
CA PHE A 254 -3.56 16.68 0.12
C PHE A 254 -2.66 16.88 -1.10
N ALA A 255 -1.59 16.09 -1.18
CA ALA A 255 -0.63 16.18 -2.27
C ALA A 255 -1.26 15.77 -3.61
N ALA A 256 -0.95 16.53 -4.66
CA ALA A 256 -1.29 16.18 -6.03
C ALA A 256 -0.53 14.91 -6.46
N LEU A 257 -1.11 14.14 -7.37
CA LEU A 257 -0.49 12.93 -7.93
C LEU A 257 0.10 13.23 -9.30
N TYR A 258 1.37 12.88 -9.46
CA TYR A 258 2.12 13.08 -10.69
C TYR A 258 2.65 11.77 -11.24
N GLU A 259 2.64 11.62 -12.55
CA GLU A 259 3.33 10.56 -13.29
C GLU A 259 4.45 11.16 -14.14
N LEU A 260 5.52 10.38 -14.30
CA LEU A 260 6.64 10.76 -15.14
C LEU A 260 6.38 10.32 -16.58
N ASN A 261 6.09 11.27 -17.45
CA ASN A 261 5.90 11.02 -18.88
C ASN A 261 7.19 11.31 -19.66
N LYS A 262 7.47 10.45 -20.62
CA LYS A 262 8.51 10.71 -21.63
C LYS A 262 7.93 11.59 -22.72
N GLU A 263 8.48 12.78 -22.92
CA GLU A 263 8.11 13.62 -24.07
C GLU A 263 8.54 12.89 -25.37
N GLY A 264 7.56 12.48 -26.17
CA GLY A 264 7.78 11.84 -27.47
C GLY A 264 7.26 10.41 -27.60
N GLY A 265 6.76 9.79 -26.54
CA GLY A 265 6.06 8.50 -26.62
C GLY A 265 4.68 8.68 -27.23
N MET A 266 4.52 8.43 -28.53
CA MET A 266 3.22 8.38 -29.20
C MET A 266 2.31 7.38 -28.47
N LYS A 267 1.13 7.82 -28.07
CA LYS A 267 -0.02 6.93 -27.83
C LYS A 267 -0.23 6.14 -29.11
N GLY A 268 0.32 4.92 -29.22
CA GLY A 268 0.07 4.12 -30.42
C GLY A 268 0.96 2.90 -30.67
N ASP A 269 2.01 2.63 -29.94
CA ASP A 269 2.91 1.53 -30.27
C ASP A 269 2.72 0.21 -29.51
N LYS A 270 1.52 -0.08 -28.99
CA LYS A 270 1.18 -1.46 -28.55
C LYS A 270 0.76 -2.40 -29.70
N GLU A 271 0.73 -1.96 -30.96
CA GLU A 271 0.23 -2.79 -32.08
C GLU A 271 1.24 -3.26 -33.10
N LYS A 272 2.52 -2.98 -33.01
CA LYS A 272 3.52 -3.42 -34.03
C LYS A 272 4.72 -4.20 -33.50
N LYS A 273 4.53 -5.14 -32.58
CA LYS A 273 5.44 -6.28 -32.41
C LYS A 273 4.85 -7.55 -33.00
N LYS A 274 4.49 -7.51 -34.29
CA LYS A 274 4.36 -8.73 -35.11
C LYS A 274 5.31 -8.63 -36.28
N LYS A 275 6.27 -9.56 -36.30
CA LYS A 275 7.10 -10.04 -37.42
C LYS A 275 8.04 -9.02 -38.06
N LYS A 276 9.33 -9.17 -37.77
CA LYS A 276 10.36 -9.42 -38.80
C LYS A 276 11.56 -10.15 -38.18
N GLU A 277 11.62 -11.43 -38.42
CA GLU A 277 12.86 -12.21 -38.39
C GLU A 277 13.76 -11.70 -39.51
N GLY A 278 15.08 -11.59 -39.22
CA GLY A 278 16.16 -11.58 -40.18
C GLY A 278 16.55 -10.20 -40.67
N VAL A 279 17.66 -9.77 -40.21
CA VAL A 279 18.80 -9.05 -40.74
C VAL A 279 19.37 -8.11 -39.71
N ILE A 280 20.54 -8.45 -39.19
CA ILE A 280 21.35 -7.58 -38.34
C ILE A 280 22.04 -6.56 -39.25
N GLU A 281 21.49 -5.39 -39.43
CA GLU A 281 22.23 -4.23 -39.90
C GLU A 281 22.70 -3.42 -38.68
N LYS A 282 24.02 -3.31 -38.55
CA LYS A 282 24.68 -2.34 -37.67
C LYS A 282 24.26 -0.94 -38.08
N LYS A 283 23.31 -0.35 -37.38
CA LYS A 283 23.03 1.07 -37.48
C LYS A 283 23.85 1.77 -36.41
N GLU A 284 24.80 2.60 -36.88
CA GLU A 284 25.57 3.53 -36.06
C GLU A 284 24.62 4.35 -35.13
N MET A 285 24.97 4.36 -33.86
CA MET A 285 24.28 5.18 -32.84
C MET A 285 24.49 6.66 -33.18
N LYS A 286 23.51 7.28 -33.78
CA LYS A 286 23.41 8.72 -33.82
C LYS A 286 22.89 9.18 -32.45
N GLY A 287 23.66 10.11 -31.88
CA GLY A 287 23.56 10.81 -30.63
C GLY A 287 22.23 10.73 -29.86
N ASP A 288 22.37 10.37 -28.58
CA ASP A 288 21.31 10.42 -27.57
C ASP A 288 20.65 11.81 -27.60
N LYS A 289 19.47 11.88 -28.18
CA LYS A 289 18.53 12.94 -27.78
C LYS A 289 18.12 12.58 -26.36
N GLU A 290 18.57 13.35 -25.38
CA GLU A 290 17.99 13.31 -24.04
C GLU A 290 16.48 13.39 -24.17
N GLU A 291 15.80 12.26 -23.96
CA GLU A 291 14.34 12.22 -23.85
C GLU A 291 13.98 13.07 -22.62
N LYS A 292 13.45 14.27 -22.85
CA LYS A 292 12.96 15.10 -21.75
C LYS A 292 11.82 14.36 -21.06
N MET A 293 12.05 13.97 -19.84
CA MET A 293 11.01 13.50 -18.94
C MET A 293 10.31 14.70 -18.33
N ARG A 294 8.99 14.64 -18.22
CA ARG A 294 8.17 15.70 -17.61
C ARG A 294 7.16 15.07 -16.65
N LEU A 295 6.99 15.69 -15.50
CA LEU A 295 5.92 15.34 -14.57
C LEU A 295 4.58 15.83 -15.15
N GLU A 296 3.60 14.94 -15.20
CA GLU A 296 2.23 15.24 -15.56
C GLU A 296 1.31 14.91 -14.37
N ARG A 297 0.45 15.89 -14.02
CA ARG A 297 -0.57 15.69 -12.98
C ARG A 297 -1.67 14.75 -13.48
N VAL A 298 -1.94 13.68 -12.75
CA VAL A 298 -2.90 12.63 -13.14
C VAL A 298 -4.19 12.61 -12.32
N ASP A 299 -4.26 13.33 -11.21
CA ASP A 299 -5.45 13.43 -10.36
C ASP A 299 -6.40 14.58 -10.75
N LYS A 300 -6.39 14.98 -12.02
CA LYS A 300 -7.34 15.95 -12.57
C LYS A 300 -8.75 15.39 -12.73
N ASP A 301 -8.87 14.05 -12.64
CA ASP A 301 -10.17 13.39 -12.64
C ASP A 301 -10.94 13.80 -11.37
N PRO A 302 -12.19 14.32 -11.50
CA PRO A 302 -13.01 14.68 -10.35
C PRO A 302 -13.19 13.55 -9.33
N GLN A 303 -13.16 12.29 -9.75
CA GLN A 303 -13.23 11.13 -8.84
C GLN A 303 -11.96 10.97 -8.01
N LEU A 304 -10.80 11.35 -8.53
CA LEU A 304 -9.54 11.36 -7.81
C LEU A 304 -9.32 12.66 -7.02
N ALA A 305 -9.93 13.76 -7.47
CA ALA A 305 -9.85 15.07 -6.82
C ALA A 305 -10.81 15.22 -5.63
N SER A 306 -11.92 14.46 -5.61
CA SER A 306 -12.97 14.60 -4.58
C SER A 306 -12.63 14.03 -3.20
N GLY A 307 -11.42 13.48 -3.01
CA GLY A 307 -11.04 12.80 -1.77
C GLY A 307 -11.78 11.48 -1.52
N GLU A 308 -12.79 11.15 -2.30
CA GLU A 308 -13.38 9.81 -2.36
C GLU A 308 -12.50 8.84 -3.15
N ILE A 309 -11.23 8.79 -2.79
CA ILE A 309 -10.38 7.72 -3.28
C ILE A 309 -10.81 6.47 -2.51
N ARG A 310 -11.66 5.69 -3.15
CA ARG A 310 -11.90 4.32 -2.71
C ARG A 310 -10.57 3.61 -2.87
N PHE A 311 -9.82 3.55 -1.80
CA PHE A 311 -8.65 2.71 -1.72
C PHE A 311 -9.11 1.28 -1.91
N PHE A 312 -8.84 0.75 -3.09
CA PHE A 312 -8.47 -0.65 -3.14
C PHE A 312 -7.02 -0.68 -2.67
N PRO A 313 -6.68 -1.37 -1.56
CA PRO A 313 -5.30 -1.52 -1.16
C PRO A 313 -4.58 -2.38 -2.21
N GLY A 314 -4.18 -1.76 -3.28
CA GLY A 314 -3.52 -2.40 -4.41
C GLY A 314 -2.31 -1.63 -4.86
#